data_e10f729cccb269d4bc94094f5ce05a3d
#
_entry.id   e10f729cccb269d4bc94094f5ce05a3d
#
_cell.length_a   1.000
_cell.length_b   1.000
_cell.length_c   1.000
_cell.angle_alpha   90.00
_cell.angle_beta   90.00
_cell.angle_gamma   90.00
#
_symmetry.space_group_name_H-M   'P 1'
#
loop_
_entity.id
_entity.type
_entity.pdbx_description
1 polymer ?
#
loop_
_entity_poly.entity_id
_entity_poly.type
_entity_poly.pdbx_seq_one_letter_code
_entity_poly.pdbx_strand_id
1 'polypeptide(L)'
;MICDFISSFINKNNYSGVVIGVSGGIDSAVVAHLCVKALGKNKVFGLILPERDSSRDSVRDAVLVCESIGISYRIKSITSMLRRLGIYRLFPPAFIFPRSIQEKYVLGKWQKLSVDPF
;
A
#
# COMPACT_ATOMS: atom_id res chain seq x y z
N MET A 1 2.41 -21.81 11.40
CA MET A 1 1.28 -21.20 12.11
C MET A 1 0.59 -20.10 11.29
N ILE A 2 1.25 -18.98 10.98
CA ILE A 2 0.64 -17.94 10.13
C ILE A 2 0.38 -18.43 8.70
N CYS A 3 1.30 -19.15 8.12
CA CYS A 3 1.13 -19.73 6.78
C CYS A 3 -0.03 -20.74 6.73
N ASP A 4 -0.20 -21.55 7.76
CA ASP A 4 -1.32 -22.48 7.85
C ASP A 4 -2.66 -21.74 7.96
N PHE A 5 -2.69 -20.65 8.70
CA PHE A 5 -3.87 -19.78 8.79
C PHE A 5 -4.24 -19.20 7.40
N ILE A 6 -3.26 -18.66 6.67
CA ILE A 6 -3.49 -18.10 5.35
C ILE A 6 -4.00 -19.17 4.39
N SER A 7 -3.34 -20.32 4.32
CA SER A 7 -3.73 -21.43 3.45
C SER A 7 -5.14 -21.92 3.76
N SER A 8 -5.43 -22.12 5.04
CA SER A 8 -6.74 -22.58 5.49
C SER A 8 -7.86 -21.60 5.16
N PHE A 9 -7.61 -20.30 5.37
CA PHE A 9 -8.59 -19.25 5.07
C PHE A 9 -8.90 -19.18 3.57
N ILE A 10 -7.87 -19.20 2.72
CA ILE A 10 -8.03 -19.14 1.27
C ILE A 10 -8.78 -20.38 0.76
N ASN A 11 -8.40 -21.57 1.21
CA ASN A 11 -9.04 -22.81 0.79
C ASN A 11 -10.48 -22.93 1.29
N LYS A 12 -10.74 -22.56 2.54
CA LYS A 12 -12.08 -22.62 3.15
C LYS A 12 -13.08 -21.73 2.41
N ASN A 13 -12.65 -20.59 1.90
CA ASN A 13 -13.50 -19.63 1.21
C ASN A 13 -13.47 -19.81 -0.31
N ASN A 14 -12.80 -20.83 -0.83
CA ASN A 14 -12.66 -21.11 -2.26
C ASN A 14 -12.09 -19.95 -3.07
N TYR A 15 -11.18 -19.16 -2.49
CA TYR A 15 -10.47 -18.12 -3.21
C TYR A 15 -9.37 -18.70 -4.08
N SER A 16 -9.16 -18.14 -5.25
CA SER A 16 -8.12 -18.59 -6.18
C SER A 16 -6.73 -18.04 -5.85
N GLY A 17 -6.65 -17.05 -5.00
CA GLY A 17 -5.38 -16.42 -4.60
C GLY A 17 -5.61 -15.16 -3.81
N VAL A 18 -4.54 -14.37 -3.68
CA VAL A 18 -4.55 -13.10 -2.94
C VAL A 18 -3.95 -11.97 -3.78
N VAL A 19 -4.44 -10.78 -3.56
CA VAL A 19 -3.85 -9.53 -4.07
C VAL A 19 -3.31 -8.75 -2.89
N ILE A 20 -2.07 -8.29 -2.99
CA ILE A 20 -1.39 -7.57 -1.91
C ILE A 20 -0.96 -6.20 -2.39
N GLY A 21 -1.33 -5.16 -1.65
CA GLY A 21 -0.76 -3.84 -1.84
C GLY A 21 0.69 -3.81 -1.35
N VAL A 22 1.64 -3.59 -2.27
CA VAL A 22 3.07 -3.52 -1.94
C VAL A 22 3.51 -2.06 -1.95
N SER A 23 3.92 -1.57 -0.77
CA SER A 23 4.24 -0.16 -0.57
C SER A 23 5.72 0.19 -0.71
N GLY A 24 6.60 -0.80 -0.77
CA GLY A 24 8.04 -0.64 -0.63
C GLY A 24 8.52 -0.63 0.83
N GLY A 25 7.61 -0.65 1.81
CA GLY A 25 7.92 -0.79 3.22
C GLY A 25 8.04 -2.24 3.66
N ILE A 26 8.59 -2.45 4.86
CA ILE A 26 8.85 -3.78 5.39
C ILE A 26 7.57 -4.57 5.70
N ASP A 27 6.52 -3.92 6.15
CA ASP A 27 5.29 -4.61 6.55
C ASP A 27 4.63 -5.31 5.36
N SER A 28 4.45 -4.61 4.26
CA SER A 28 3.90 -5.20 3.05
C SER A 28 4.80 -6.27 2.44
N ALA A 29 6.13 -6.10 2.55
CA ALA A 29 7.10 -7.10 2.11
C ALA A 29 6.97 -8.39 2.92
N VAL A 30 6.85 -8.30 4.24
CA VAL A 30 6.64 -9.47 5.12
C VAL A 30 5.35 -10.19 4.77
N VAL A 31 4.25 -9.46 4.60
CA VAL A 31 2.96 -10.05 4.22
C VAL A 31 3.07 -10.77 2.87
N ALA A 32 3.71 -10.16 1.88
CA ALA A 32 3.90 -10.76 0.57
C ALA A 32 4.72 -12.06 0.65
N HIS A 33 5.81 -12.08 1.41
CA HIS A 33 6.61 -13.27 1.63
C HIS A 33 5.82 -14.39 2.31
N LEU A 34 5.05 -14.06 3.34
CA LEU A 34 4.22 -15.03 4.05
C LEU A 34 3.15 -15.64 3.15
N CYS A 35 2.52 -14.83 2.30
CA CYS A 35 1.53 -15.32 1.35
C CYS A 35 2.14 -16.24 0.29
N VAL A 36 3.33 -15.91 -0.22
CA VAL A 36 4.04 -16.79 -1.17
C VAL A 36 4.43 -18.09 -0.49
N LYS A 37 4.91 -18.03 0.75
CA LYS A 37 5.28 -19.24 1.52
C LYS A 37 4.06 -20.13 1.77
N ALA A 38 2.89 -19.52 2.01
CA ALA A 38 1.66 -20.26 2.31
C ALA A 38 0.99 -20.83 1.04
N LEU A 39 0.97 -20.07 -0.04
CA LEU A 39 0.13 -20.36 -1.23
C LEU A 39 0.93 -20.67 -2.49
N GLY A 40 2.21 -20.34 -2.52
CA GLY A 40 3.02 -20.36 -3.73
C GLY A 40 2.92 -19.06 -4.54
N LYS A 41 3.95 -18.76 -5.31
CA LYS A 41 4.06 -17.51 -6.09
C LYS A 41 2.95 -17.30 -7.12
N ASN A 42 2.38 -18.38 -7.66
CA ASN A 42 1.36 -18.29 -8.70
C ASN A 42 -0.03 -17.85 -8.17
N LYS A 43 -0.23 -17.90 -6.86
CA LYS A 43 -1.48 -17.50 -6.21
C LYS A 43 -1.40 -16.14 -5.51
N VAL A 44 -0.29 -15.43 -5.67
CA VAL A 44 -0.06 -14.12 -5.05
C VAL A 44 0.19 -13.09 -6.15
N PHE A 45 -0.55 -12.00 -6.12
CA PHE A 45 -0.42 -10.90 -7.06
C PHE A 45 -0.11 -9.60 -6.32
N GLY A 46 0.92 -8.89 -6.74
CA GLY A 46 1.32 -7.60 -6.17
C GLY A 46 0.65 -6.43 -6.88
N LEU A 47 0.13 -5.48 -6.11
CA LEU A 47 -0.43 -4.26 -6.64
C LEU A 47 0.32 -3.06 -6.04
N ILE A 48 0.97 -2.28 -6.88
CA ILE A 48 1.74 -1.09 -6.49
C ILE A 48 0.93 0.13 -6.91
N LEU A 49 0.52 0.92 -5.92
CA LEU A 49 -0.42 2.02 -6.10
C LEU A 49 0.23 3.37 -5.77
N PRO A 50 1.17 3.87 -6.61
CA PRO A 50 1.75 5.17 -6.36
C PRO A 50 0.72 6.29 -6.54
N GLU A 51 0.88 7.31 -5.72
CA GLU A 51 0.10 8.53 -5.80
C GLU A 51 1.04 9.75 -5.96
N ARG A 52 0.49 10.95 -6.08
CA ARG A 52 1.26 12.19 -6.35
C ARG A 52 2.50 12.37 -5.49
N ASP A 53 2.38 12.07 -4.20
CA ASP A 53 3.43 12.31 -3.21
C ASP A 53 4.28 11.06 -2.91
N SER A 54 4.03 9.95 -3.62
CA SER A 54 4.85 8.74 -3.50
C SER A 54 6.26 8.97 -4.03
N SER A 55 7.27 8.50 -3.30
CA SER A 55 8.64 8.60 -3.75
C SER A 55 8.94 7.58 -4.85
N ARG A 56 9.89 7.92 -5.75
CA ARG A 56 10.40 6.98 -6.76
C ARG A 56 11.07 5.77 -6.11
N ASP A 57 11.73 5.99 -4.97
CA ASP A 57 12.41 4.93 -4.22
C ASP A 57 11.41 3.93 -3.65
N SER A 58 10.27 4.38 -3.15
CA SER A 58 9.20 3.49 -2.66
C SER A 58 8.66 2.59 -3.77
N VAL A 59 8.44 3.13 -4.95
CA VAL A 59 7.98 2.34 -6.11
C VAL A 59 9.04 1.33 -6.53
N ARG A 60 10.29 1.76 -6.62
CA ARG A 60 11.41 0.87 -6.95
C ARG A 60 11.55 -0.26 -5.93
N ASP A 61 11.48 0.04 -4.66
CA ASP A 61 11.59 -0.95 -3.59
C ASP A 61 10.41 -1.93 -3.62
N ALA A 62 9.21 -1.46 -3.92
CA ALA A 62 8.04 -2.32 -4.10
C ALA A 62 8.23 -3.28 -5.28
N VAL A 63 8.75 -2.81 -6.40
CA VAL A 63 9.07 -3.64 -7.57
C VAL A 63 10.14 -4.68 -7.20
N LEU A 64 11.20 -4.28 -6.49
CA LEU A 64 12.26 -5.19 -6.05
C LEU A 64 11.70 -6.30 -5.15
N VAL A 65 10.79 -5.99 -4.25
CA VAL A 65 10.12 -7.00 -3.41
C VAL A 65 9.37 -8.00 -4.29
N CYS A 66 8.54 -7.53 -5.20
CA CYS A 66 7.75 -8.40 -6.08
C CYS A 66 8.65 -9.31 -6.94
N GLU A 67 9.71 -8.75 -7.50
CA GLU A 67 10.65 -9.51 -8.34
C GLU A 67 11.46 -10.51 -7.52
N SER A 68 11.89 -10.14 -6.31
CA SER A 68 12.69 -11.03 -5.44
C SER A 68 11.93 -12.28 -5.00
N ILE A 69 10.61 -12.15 -4.78
CA ILE A 69 9.77 -13.29 -4.41
C ILE A 69 9.10 -13.97 -5.60
N GLY A 70 9.28 -13.43 -6.80
CA GLY A 70 8.84 -14.05 -8.05
C GLY A 70 7.35 -13.96 -8.33
N ILE A 71 6.64 -12.98 -7.76
CA ILE A 71 5.21 -12.78 -8.02
C ILE A 71 4.96 -11.85 -9.21
N SER A 72 3.84 -12.06 -9.88
CA SER A 72 3.33 -11.10 -10.84
C SER A 72 2.84 -9.85 -10.13
N TYR A 73 3.04 -8.69 -10.73
CA TYR A 73 2.60 -7.42 -10.15
C TYR A 73 2.15 -6.43 -11.21
N ARG A 74 1.47 -5.40 -10.78
CA ARG A 74 1.08 -4.28 -11.65
C ARG A 74 1.25 -2.97 -10.89
N ILE A 75 1.72 -1.95 -11.60
CA ILE A 75 1.82 -0.58 -11.09
C ILE A 75 0.62 0.22 -11.63
N LYS A 76 -0.18 0.80 -10.76
CA LYS A 76 -1.34 1.60 -11.15
C LYS A 76 -1.40 2.88 -10.31
N SER A 77 -1.15 4.02 -10.93
CA SER A 77 -1.28 5.31 -10.24
C SER A 77 -2.73 5.57 -9.82
N ILE A 78 -2.90 5.99 -8.58
CA ILE A 78 -4.20 6.36 -8.00
C ILE A 78 -4.36 7.88 -7.86
N THR A 79 -3.45 8.67 -8.40
CA THR A 79 -3.45 10.13 -8.31
C THR A 79 -4.74 10.76 -8.80
N SER A 80 -5.23 10.35 -9.97
CA SER A 80 -6.46 10.89 -10.55
C SER A 80 -7.69 10.59 -9.71
N MET A 81 -7.75 9.39 -9.13
CA MET A 81 -8.83 8.99 -8.23
C MET A 81 -8.82 9.83 -6.96
N LEU A 82 -7.67 9.96 -6.31
CA LEU A 82 -7.52 10.77 -5.09
C LEU A 82 -7.80 12.25 -5.34
N ARG A 83 -7.41 12.77 -6.51
CA ARG A 83 -7.71 14.14 -6.90
C ARG A 83 -9.21 14.38 -7.02
N ARG A 84 -9.94 13.45 -7.63
CA ARG A 84 -11.41 13.53 -7.74
C ARG A 84 -12.11 13.45 -6.39
N LEU A 85 -11.56 12.71 -5.44
CA LEU A 85 -12.05 12.64 -4.08
C LEU A 85 -11.72 13.88 -3.24
N GLY A 86 -10.92 14.80 -3.76
CA GLY A 86 -10.54 16.03 -3.06
C GLY A 86 -9.47 15.86 -2.00
N ILE A 87 -8.77 14.72 -1.97
CA ILE A 87 -7.74 14.41 -0.97
C ILE A 87 -6.61 15.45 -1.00
N TYR A 88 -6.17 15.85 -2.19
CA TYR A 88 -5.06 16.79 -2.35
C TYR A 88 -5.38 18.23 -1.95
N ARG A 89 -6.63 18.56 -1.71
CA ARG A 89 -7.03 19.86 -1.13
C ARG A 89 -6.71 19.97 0.35
N LEU A 90 -6.44 18.84 1.01
CA LEU A 90 -6.19 18.77 2.45
C LEU A 90 -4.74 19.11 2.81
N PHE A 91 -3.80 18.98 1.88
CA PHE A 91 -2.37 19.26 2.13
C PHE A 91 -1.65 19.66 0.84
N PRO A 92 -0.58 20.49 0.96
CA PRO A 92 0.21 20.91 -0.20
C PRO A 92 1.05 19.77 -0.77
N PRO A 93 1.49 19.87 -2.06
CA PRO A 93 2.38 18.88 -2.66
C PRO A 93 3.71 18.72 -1.92
N ALA A 94 4.19 17.49 -1.82
CA ALA A 94 5.42 17.15 -1.10
C ALA A 94 6.68 17.84 -1.66
N PHE A 95 6.70 18.11 -2.97
CA PHE A 95 7.86 18.76 -3.62
C PHE A 95 7.95 20.26 -3.36
N ILE A 96 6.89 20.92 -2.87
CA ILE A 96 6.85 22.36 -2.58
C ILE A 96 7.21 22.63 -1.12
N PHE A 97 6.82 21.76 -0.21
CA PHE A 97 6.99 21.96 1.23
C PHE A 97 7.74 20.79 1.88
N PRO A 98 8.63 21.09 2.86
CA PRO A 98 9.25 20.04 3.67
C PRO A 98 8.19 19.17 4.38
N ARG A 99 8.53 17.91 4.59
CA ARG A 99 7.60 16.94 5.22
C ARG A 99 7.11 17.38 6.60
N SER A 100 7.99 18.01 7.39
CA SER A 100 7.64 18.56 8.71
C SER A 100 6.53 19.61 8.65
N ILE A 101 6.52 20.45 7.61
CA ILE A 101 5.48 21.47 7.41
C ILE A 101 4.17 20.83 6.95
N GLN A 102 4.26 19.81 6.10
CA GLN A 102 3.09 19.04 5.66
C GLN A 102 2.40 18.34 6.82
N GLU A 103 3.16 17.71 7.70
CA GLU A 103 2.63 17.04 8.89
C GLU A 103 1.89 18.02 9.81
N LYS A 104 2.46 19.20 10.05
CA LYS A 104 1.80 20.25 10.83
C LYS A 104 0.51 20.74 10.17
N TYR A 105 0.51 20.90 8.86
CA TYR A 105 -0.67 21.34 8.12
C TYR A 105 -1.80 20.30 8.18
N VAL A 106 -1.47 19.03 7.98
CA VAL A 106 -2.42 17.91 8.04
C VAL A 106 -2.99 17.77 9.44
N LEU A 107 -2.14 17.79 10.49
CA LEU A 107 -2.58 17.73 11.87
C LEU A 107 -3.50 18.90 12.24
N GLY A 108 -3.16 20.10 11.81
CA GLY A 108 -4.00 21.29 12.03
C GLY A 108 -5.38 21.15 11.39
N LYS A 109 -5.48 20.59 10.20
CA LYS A 109 -6.76 20.34 9.53
C LYS A 109 -7.55 19.21 10.19
N TRP A 110 -6.88 18.16 10.61
CA TRP A 110 -7.52 17.04 11.31
C TRP A 110 -8.14 17.50 12.65
N GLN A 111 -7.42 18.34 13.41
CA GLN A 111 -7.94 18.92 14.64
C GLN A 111 -9.20 19.79 14.43
N LYS A 112 -9.29 20.47 13.28
CA LYS A 112 -10.47 21.26 12.93
C LYS A 112 -11.65 20.41 12.46
N LEU A 113 -11.38 19.23 11.91
CA LEU A 113 -12.39 18.31 11.38
C LEU A 113 -12.89 17.31 12.43
N SER A 114 -12.09 17.02 13.44
CA SER A 114 -12.51 16.18 14.56
C SER A 114 -13.35 16.99 15.52
N VAL A 115 -14.63 17.12 15.19
CA VAL A 115 -15.57 17.91 15.99
C VAL A 115 -15.99 17.18 17.24
N ASP A 116 -15.84 15.88 17.28
CA ASP A 116 -16.07 15.08 18.48
C ASP A 116 -15.41 13.69 18.33
N PRO A 117 -14.47 13.33 19.21
CA PRO A 117 -13.87 12.01 19.15
C PRO A 117 -14.75 10.91 19.78
N PHE A 118 -16.01 11.03 19.77
CA PHE A 118 -17.02 10.18 20.46
C PHE A 118 -17.60 10.81 21.69
#